data_2ac0ec991db7ca98e59d4e27d6fcce0a
#
_entry.id   2ac0ec991db7ca98e59d4e27d6fcce0a
#
_cell.length_a   1.000
_cell.length_b   1.000
_cell.length_c   1.000
_cell.angle_alpha   90.00
_cell.angle_beta   90.00
_cell.angle_gamma   90.00
#
_symmetry.space_group_name_H-M   'P 1'
#
loop_
_entity.id
_entity.type
_entity.pdbx_description
1 polymer ?
#
loop_
_entity_poly.entity_id
_entity_poly.type
_entity_poly.pdbx_seq_one_letter_code
_entity_poly.pdbx_strand_id
1 'polypeptide(L)'
;MKKIFTILFCVASISASAQNNYSGRYERPLSDVLKSIEKQFHVKIKCDIDTAGKKLPYADFRIRPYSIEETLDNVCKYFDANWWDQGKNTYKLKVYEYARRHTSDGEKMLCWLSAKYNNKEEWEERCNLLRKELRERLEIDAYLDSCLKNAKPQLSKVRKFDGYNVQNICLETLPGEYLYASIYSPAKKGKHALIICPNGHFYEGRYRKDQQQRLATLARMGAICVSYDLYGWGESKREHPNHRTDRAHVIQAMDGLLLLDWMVKNRAKEIDMERIAANGGSGGGSLTVLLSALDERFTAVAPVVSLASHFDGGCPCESGKPIHLSAGGTCNPELLAMMAPKPVLVVSDGGDWTASVPQLEFPYLQRIWGFYGSESNVRNVHLPNERHDFGKNKRQAVYNFFIDVFHLDASKLDEEKVTIEPASSLQTIPMTKE
;
A
#
# COMPACT_ATOMS: atom_id res chain seq x y z
N MET A 1 -51.43 -55.16 -4.36
CA MET A 1 -50.37 -54.23 -4.82
C MET A 1 -50.76 -52.75 -4.85
N LYS A 2 -52.01 -52.36 -5.09
CA LYS A 2 -52.42 -50.94 -5.16
C LYS A 2 -52.40 -50.13 -3.82
N LYS A 3 -52.54 -50.78 -2.67
CA LYS A 3 -52.58 -50.09 -1.36
C LYS A 3 -51.22 -49.74 -0.79
N ILE A 4 -50.12 -50.40 -1.16
CA ILE A 4 -48.77 -50.16 -0.68
C ILE A 4 -48.19 -48.95 -1.40
N PHE A 5 -48.51 -48.68 -2.67
CA PHE A 5 -48.04 -47.55 -3.44
C PHE A 5 -48.61 -46.19 -2.94
N THR A 6 -49.85 -46.18 -2.45
CA THR A 6 -50.50 -44.95 -1.96
C THR A 6 -49.89 -44.50 -0.62
N ILE A 7 -49.49 -45.45 0.23
CA ILE A 7 -48.87 -45.13 1.53
C ILE A 7 -47.45 -44.60 1.35
N LEU A 8 -46.67 -45.13 0.39
CA LEU A 8 -45.32 -44.62 0.11
C LEU A 8 -45.33 -43.22 -0.47
N PHE A 9 -46.34 -42.87 -1.29
CA PHE A 9 -46.48 -41.52 -1.85
C PHE A 9 -46.90 -40.48 -0.80
N CYS A 10 -47.71 -40.87 0.17
CA CYS A 10 -48.09 -39.98 1.28
C CYS A 10 -46.92 -39.72 2.24
N VAL A 11 -46.06 -40.70 2.50
CA VAL A 11 -44.89 -40.53 3.37
C VAL A 11 -43.84 -39.67 2.69
N ALA A 12 -43.60 -39.80 1.40
CA ALA A 12 -42.65 -38.95 0.65
C ALA A 12 -43.13 -37.48 0.55
N SER A 13 -44.44 -37.28 0.41
CA SER A 13 -45.02 -35.91 0.38
C SER A 13 -44.97 -35.21 1.75
N ILE A 14 -45.16 -35.97 2.83
CA ILE A 14 -45.06 -35.42 4.20
C ILE A 14 -43.61 -35.09 4.56
N SER A 15 -42.64 -35.88 4.12
CA SER A 15 -41.20 -35.59 4.35
C SER A 15 -40.74 -34.38 3.55
N ALA A 16 -41.17 -34.20 2.31
CA ALA A 16 -40.79 -33.07 1.47
C ALA A 16 -41.41 -31.73 1.99
N SER A 17 -42.67 -31.77 2.46
CA SER A 17 -43.30 -30.58 3.05
C SER A 17 -42.76 -30.26 4.46
N ALA A 18 -42.34 -31.27 5.23
CA ALA A 18 -41.69 -31.03 6.53
C ALA A 18 -40.29 -30.43 6.40
N GLN A 19 -39.50 -30.80 5.38
CA GLN A 19 -38.20 -30.24 5.12
C GLN A 19 -38.26 -28.76 4.66
N ASN A 20 -39.25 -28.42 3.84
CA ASN A 20 -39.44 -27.02 3.39
C ASN A 20 -39.97 -26.07 4.48
N ASN A 21 -40.68 -26.59 5.49
CA ASN A 21 -41.18 -25.78 6.59
C ASN A 21 -40.14 -25.54 7.71
N TYR A 22 -39.07 -26.32 7.76
CA TYR A 22 -38.06 -26.20 8.82
C TYR A 22 -37.04 -25.10 8.54
N SER A 23 -36.66 -24.84 7.28
CA SER A 23 -35.65 -23.86 6.92
C SER A 23 -36.10 -22.42 7.14
N GLY A 24 -37.35 -22.09 6.92
CA GLY A 24 -37.91 -20.74 7.12
C GLY A 24 -38.21 -20.36 8.58
N ARG A 25 -38.33 -21.37 9.49
CA ARG A 25 -38.78 -21.15 10.87
C ARG A 25 -37.76 -20.42 11.74
N TYR A 26 -36.47 -20.54 11.43
CA TYR A 26 -35.36 -19.95 12.19
C TYR A 26 -34.65 -18.84 11.42
N GLU A 27 -35.18 -18.43 10.26
CA GLU A 27 -34.65 -17.34 9.49
C GLU A 27 -35.22 -16.00 9.99
N ARG A 28 -34.35 -14.99 10.07
CA ARG A 28 -34.78 -13.62 10.35
C ARG A 28 -34.15 -12.67 9.33
N PRO A 29 -34.88 -11.60 8.92
CA PRO A 29 -34.29 -10.54 8.12
C PRO A 29 -33.03 -9.99 8.79
N LEU A 30 -31.95 -9.78 8.01
CA LEU A 30 -30.71 -9.27 8.55
C LEU A 30 -30.89 -7.94 9.26
N SER A 31 -31.72 -7.04 8.71
CA SER A 31 -32.05 -5.75 9.33
C SER A 31 -32.62 -5.88 10.76
N ASP A 32 -33.44 -6.90 11.00
CA ASP A 32 -34.06 -7.13 12.31
C ASP A 32 -33.10 -7.79 13.29
N VAL A 33 -32.20 -8.64 12.77
CA VAL A 33 -31.10 -9.21 13.58
C VAL A 33 -30.16 -8.12 14.07
N LEU A 34 -29.75 -7.20 13.19
CA LEU A 34 -28.87 -6.09 13.56
C LEU A 34 -29.49 -5.18 14.61
N LYS A 35 -30.77 -4.81 14.47
CA LYS A 35 -31.52 -4.06 15.51
C LYS A 35 -31.57 -4.81 16.85
N SER A 36 -31.75 -6.13 16.82
CA SER A 36 -31.75 -6.96 18.05
C SER A 36 -30.39 -6.91 18.73
N ILE A 37 -29.30 -6.99 17.98
CA ILE A 37 -27.92 -6.89 18.48
C ILE A 37 -27.67 -5.50 19.08
N GLU A 38 -28.03 -4.42 18.39
CA GLU A 38 -27.90 -3.05 18.90
C GLU A 38 -28.62 -2.88 20.25
N LYS A 39 -29.82 -3.39 20.35
CA LYS A 39 -30.63 -3.31 21.57
C LYS A 39 -30.00 -4.15 22.70
N GLN A 40 -29.58 -5.37 22.41
CA GLN A 40 -29.07 -6.30 23.42
C GLN A 40 -27.73 -5.84 24.02
N PHE A 41 -26.83 -5.34 23.18
CA PHE A 41 -25.47 -4.97 23.59
C PHE A 41 -25.28 -3.46 23.83
N HIS A 42 -26.35 -2.66 23.65
CA HIS A 42 -26.30 -1.20 23.77
C HIS A 42 -25.24 -0.56 22.87
N VAL A 43 -25.14 -1.03 21.64
CA VAL A 43 -24.18 -0.58 20.63
C VAL A 43 -24.88 0.05 19.42
N LYS A 44 -24.10 0.74 18.58
CA LYS A 44 -24.55 1.23 17.30
C LYS A 44 -23.86 0.45 16.17
N ILE A 45 -24.63 -0.04 15.19
CA ILE A 45 -24.10 -0.77 14.04
C ILE A 45 -24.31 0.08 12.77
N LYS A 46 -23.20 0.46 12.13
CA LYS A 46 -23.18 1.03 10.78
C LYS A 46 -22.98 -0.13 9.79
N CYS A 47 -23.98 -0.39 8.96
CA CYS A 47 -23.96 -1.52 8.03
C CYS A 47 -23.87 -1.03 6.58
N ASP A 48 -22.75 -1.32 5.90
CA ASP A 48 -22.58 -1.05 4.46
C ASP A 48 -23.01 -2.26 3.61
N ILE A 49 -23.47 -3.35 4.23
CA ILE A 49 -24.01 -4.52 3.54
C ILE A 49 -25.44 -4.19 3.12
N ASP A 50 -25.74 -4.40 1.84
CA ASP A 50 -27.15 -4.34 1.42
C ASP A 50 -27.97 -5.40 2.18
N THR A 51 -28.91 -4.95 3.03
CA THR A 51 -29.75 -5.82 3.84
C THR A 51 -31.06 -6.20 3.16
N ALA A 52 -31.35 -5.62 1.97
CA ALA A 52 -32.61 -5.88 1.27
C ALA A 52 -32.72 -7.37 0.88
N GLY A 53 -33.78 -8.00 1.33
CA GLY A 53 -34.05 -9.41 1.06
C GLY A 53 -33.10 -10.42 1.70
N LYS A 54 -32.06 -9.99 2.40
CA LYS A 54 -31.12 -10.89 3.08
C LYS A 54 -31.72 -11.41 4.38
N LYS A 55 -31.68 -12.72 4.54
CA LYS A 55 -32.12 -13.44 5.73
C LYS A 55 -30.96 -14.21 6.34
N LEU A 56 -30.88 -14.22 7.66
CA LEU A 56 -29.89 -14.98 8.41
C LEU A 56 -30.55 -16.24 8.97
N PRO A 57 -30.16 -17.45 8.51
CA PRO A 57 -30.67 -18.68 9.07
C PRO A 57 -30.11 -18.91 10.46
N TYR A 58 -30.91 -19.52 11.33
CA TYR A 58 -30.59 -19.77 12.72
C TYR A 58 -30.12 -18.52 13.47
N ALA A 59 -30.74 -17.37 13.19
CA ALA A 59 -30.31 -16.05 13.64
C ALA A 59 -30.14 -15.98 15.17
N ASP A 60 -31.11 -16.48 15.92
CA ASP A 60 -31.09 -16.43 17.38
C ASP A 60 -30.00 -17.30 18.00
N PHE A 61 -29.58 -18.38 17.31
CA PHE A 61 -28.47 -19.22 17.72
C PHE A 61 -27.09 -18.64 17.41
N ARG A 62 -27.03 -17.60 16.58
CA ARG A 62 -25.76 -16.92 16.24
C ARG A 62 -25.44 -15.80 17.21
N ILE A 63 -26.44 -15.31 17.97
CA ILE A 63 -26.24 -14.28 18.96
C ILE A 63 -25.70 -14.91 20.24
N ARG A 64 -24.51 -14.46 20.67
CA ARG A 64 -23.87 -14.87 21.93
C ARG A 64 -24.11 -13.79 22.99
N PRO A 65 -24.97 -14.02 24.00
CA PRO A 65 -25.40 -12.97 24.91
C PRO A 65 -24.27 -12.38 25.78
N TYR A 66 -23.11 -13.03 25.78
CA TYR A 66 -21.93 -12.66 26.58
C TYR A 66 -20.80 -12.00 25.76
N SER A 67 -20.88 -11.96 24.41
CA SER A 67 -19.86 -11.37 23.55
C SER A 67 -20.46 -10.76 22.30
N ILE A 68 -20.27 -9.47 22.12
CA ILE A 68 -20.61 -8.74 20.88
C ILE A 68 -19.72 -9.17 19.72
N GLU A 69 -18.44 -9.38 19.97
CA GLU A 69 -17.44 -9.74 18.95
C GLU A 69 -17.77 -11.10 18.35
N GLU A 70 -18.00 -12.13 19.19
CA GLU A 70 -18.40 -13.45 18.73
C GLU A 70 -19.75 -13.43 17.98
N THR A 71 -20.67 -12.60 18.45
CA THR A 71 -21.96 -12.39 17.77
C THR A 71 -21.76 -11.80 16.37
N LEU A 72 -20.96 -10.74 16.25
CA LEU A 72 -20.67 -10.10 14.98
C LEU A 72 -19.92 -11.05 14.03
N ASP A 73 -18.97 -11.82 14.53
CA ASP A 73 -18.29 -12.87 13.78
C ASP A 73 -19.27 -13.90 13.19
N ASN A 74 -20.18 -14.40 14.01
CA ASN A 74 -21.16 -15.40 13.60
C ASN A 74 -22.16 -14.87 12.55
N VAL A 75 -22.48 -13.58 12.61
CA VAL A 75 -23.36 -12.91 11.65
C VAL A 75 -22.60 -12.59 10.36
N CYS A 76 -21.45 -11.94 10.48
CA CYS A 76 -20.67 -11.46 9.33
C CYS A 76 -20.18 -12.60 8.45
N LYS A 77 -19.67 -13.70 9.01
CA LYS A 77 -19.18 -14.86 8.25
C LYS A 77 -20.21 -15.46 7.30
N TYR A 78 -21.50 -15.39 7.64
CA TYR A 78 -22.54 -15.92 6.77
C TYR A 78 -22.71 -15.09 5.49
N PHE A 79 -22.41 -13.80 5.53
CA PHE A 79 -22.57 -12.87 4.41
C PHE A 79 -21.25 -12.51 3.74
N ASP A 80 -20.19 -13.25 4.00
CA ASP A 80 -18.84 -12.91 3.55
C ASP A 80 -18.48 -11.46 3.89
N ALA A 81 -18.72 -11.12 5.15
CA ALA A 81 -18.54 -9.77 5.69
C ALA A 81 -17.58 -9.79 6.87
N ASN A 82 -17.12 -8.61 7.22
CA ASN A 82 -16.31 -8.38 8.40
C ASN A 82 -16.84 -7.18 9.20
N TRP A 83 -16.37 -7.03 10.42
CA TRP A 83 -16.74 -5.93 11.30
C TRP A 83 -15.49 -5.22 11.86
N TRP A 84 -15.65 -3.94 12.19
CA TRP A 84 -14.59 -3.10 12.79
C TRP A 84 -15.17 -2.31 13.95
N ASP A 85 -14.49 -2.32 15.08
CA ASP A 85 -14.77 -1.41 16.19
C ASP A 85 -14.30 0.00 15.82
N GLN A 86 -15.21 0.97 15.89
CA GLN A 86 -14.96 2.38 15.63
C GLN A 86 -14.82 3.20 16.93
N GLY A 87 -14.81 2.54 18.09
CA GLY A 87 -14.88 3.18 19.37
C GLY A 87 -16.28 3.70 19.74
N LYS A 88 -16.45 4.12 20.98
CA LYS A 88 -17.72 4.67 21.52
C LYS A 88 -18.91 3.73 21.26
N ASN A 89 -18.73 2.44 21.50
CA ASN A 89 -19.72 1.39 21.26
C ASN A 89 -20.32 1.41 19.86
N THR A 90 -19.49 1.70 18.85
CA THR A 90 -19.93 1.73 17.45
C THR A 90 -19.15 0.73 16.63
N TYR A 91 -19.85 -0.16 15.93
CA TYR A 91 -19.28 -1.17 15.05
C TYR A 91 -19.67 -0.88 13.61
N LYS A 92 -18.75 -1.08 12.67
CA LYS A 92 -19.01 -0.97 11.25
C LYS A 92 -18.94 -2.36 10.59
N LEU A 93 -20.00 -2.74 9.85
CA LEU A 93 -20.09 -3.98 9.09
C LEU A 93 -20.01 -3.66 7.60
N LYS A 94 -19.18 -4.39 6.87
CA LYS A 94 -19.12 -4.34 5.40
C LYS A 94 -18.67 -5.68 4.84
N VAL A 95 -18.85 -5.87 3.53
CA VAL A 95 -18.34 -7.04 2.81
C VAL A 95 -16.84 -7.17 3.09
N TYR A 96 -16.35 -8.40 3.29
CA TYR A 96 -14.95 -8.69 3.53
C TYR A 96 -14.10 -8.08 2.42
N GLU A 97 -13.07 -7.34 2.81
CA GLU A 97 -12.10 -6.76 1.90
C GLU A 97 -10.83 -7.60 1.92
N TYR A 98 -10.48 -8.21 0.80
CA TYR A 98 -9.22 -8.93 0.65
C TYR A 98 -8.00 -8.11 1.14
N ALA A 99 -8.02 -6.81 0.83
CA ALA A 99 -6.92 -5.91 1.14
C ALA A 99 -6.83 -5.51 2.63
N ARG A 100 -7.90 -5.68 3.42
CA ARG A 100 -7.95 -5.27 4.83
C ARG A 100 -8.52 -6.39 5.70
N ARG A 101 -7.71 -6.82 6.66
CA ARG A 101 -8.04 -7.86 7.65
C ARG A 101 -7.94 -7.30 9.07
N HIS A 102 -8.24 -8.10 10.08
CA HIS A 102 -7.98 -7.75 11.47
C HIS A 102 -6.48 -7.81 11.80
N THR A 103 -6.03 -7.03 12.77
CA THR A 103 -4.64 -7.05 13.26
C THR A 103 -4.21 -8.45 13.70
N SER A 104 -5.13 -9.22 14.31
CA SER A 104 -4.87 -10.62 14.67
C SER A 104 -4.59 -11.54 13.46
N ASP A 105 -5.10 -11.22 12.28
CA ASP A 105 -4.78 -11.97 11.06
C ASP A 105 -3.36 -11.63 10.58
N GLY A 106 -2.95 -10.37 10.76
CA GLY A 106 -1.57 -9.95 10.53
C GLY A 106 -0.59 -10.65 11.47
N GLU A 107 -0.92 -10.78 12.75
CA GLU A 107 -0.12 -11.54 13.72
C GLU A 107 0.05 -13.00 13.31
N LYS A 108 -1.06 -13.67 12.96
CA LYS A 108 -1.01 -15.06 12.45
C LYS A 108 -0.14 -15.19 11.20
N MET A 109 -0.26 -14.21 10.27
CA MET A 109 0.56 -14.18 9.05
C MET A 109 2.05 -14.07 9.40
N LEU A 110 2.45 -13.13 10.26
CA LEU A 110 3.85 -12.97 10.65
C LEU A 110 4.41 -14.16 11.42
N CYS A 111 3.62 -14.78 12.30
CA CYS A 111 3.99 -16.03 12.97
C CYS A 111 4.22 -17.17 11.96
N TRP A 112 3.31 -17.33 11.00
CA TRP A 112 3.42 -18.35 9.96
C TRP A 112 4.63 -18.12 9.04
N LEU A 113 4.91 -16.87 8.65
CA LEU A 113 6.11 -16.51 7.88
C LEU A 113 7.38 -16.75 8.69
N SER A 114 7.39 -16.37 9.96
CA SER A 114 8.53 -16.56 10.85
C SER A 114 8.95 -18.02 11.02
N ALA A 115 8.04 -18.97 10.82
CA ALA A 115 8.33 -20.40 10.85
C ALA A 115 9.00 -20.95 9.56
N LYS A 116 9.07 -20.14 8.49
CA LYS A 116 9.62 -20.57 7.18
C LYS A 116 11.13 -20.40 7.06
N TYR A 117 11.75 -19.54 7.87
CA TYR A 117 13.17 -19.24 7.83
C TYR A 117 13.68 -18.85 9.22
N ASN A 118 14.82 -19.40 9.62
CA ASN A 118 15.40 -19.24 10.95
C ASN A 118 16.82 -18.68 10.92
N ASN A 119 17.41 -18.51 9.74
CA ASN A 119 18.76 -18.03 9.52
C ASN A 119 18.84 -17.23 8.23
N LYS A 120 20.03 -16.67 7.98
CA LYS A 120 20.31 -15.83 6.82
C LYS A 120 20.15 -16.58 5.50
N GLU A 121 20.63 -17.78 5.42
CA GLU A 121 20.65 -18.59 4.18
C GLU A 121 19.22 -18.92 3.73
N GLU A 122 18.37 -19.40 4.64
CA GLU A 122 16.94 -19.67 4.37
C GLU A 122 16.19 -18.39 4.00
N TRP A 123 16.55 -17.27 4.62
CA TRP A 123 15.96 -15.97 4.29
C TRP A 123 16.34 -15.49 2.89
N GLU A 124 17.61 -15.62 2.48
CA GLU A 124 18.09 -15.23 1.16
C GLU A 124 17.45 -16.09 0.06
N GLU A 125 17.27 -17.40 0.29
CA GLU A 125 16.50 -18.28 -0.62
C GLU A 125 15.05 -17.80 -0.75
N ARG A 126 14.42 -17.42 0.36
CA ARG A 126 13.08 -16.85 0.39
C ARG A 126 12.99 -15.55 -0.42
N CYS A 127 13.94 -14.63 -0.28
CA CYS A 127 14.02 -13.39 -1.03
C CYS A 127 14.10 -13.62 -2.54
N ASN A 128 14.93 -14.57 -2.97
CA ASN A 128 15.09 -14.92 -4.38
C ASN A 128 13.78 -15.43 -5.00
N LEU A 129 13.10 -16.31 -4.27
CA LEU A 129 11.79 -16.84 -4.70
C LEU A 129 10.73 -15.72 -4.77
N LEU A 130 10.65 -14.88 -3.73
CA LEU A 130 9.72 -13.75 -3.68
C LEU A 130 9.95 -12.80 -4.85
N ARG A 131 11.18 -12.36 -5.09
CA ARG A 131 11.50 -11.41 -6.16
C ARG A 131 11.11 -11.96 -7.53
N LYS A 132 11.42 -13.23 -7.79
CA LYS A 132 11.03 -13.91 -9.02
C LYS A 132 9.51 -13.88 -9.22
N GLU A 133 8.77 -14.39 -8.23
CA GLU A 133 7.31 -14.52 -8.36
C GLU A 133 6.58 -13.17 -8.36
N LEU A 134 7.09 -12.16 -7.65
CA LEU A 134 6.55 -10.78 -7.71
C LEU A 134 6.66 -10.22 -9.13
N ARG A 135 7.83 -10.35 -9.77
CA ARG A 135 8.03 -9.88 -11.15
C ARG A 135 7.12 -10.61 -12.14
N GLU A 136 6.97 -11.93 -11.98
CA GLU A 136 6.08 -12.74 -12.80
C GLU A 136 4.60 -12.33 -12.62
N ARG A 137 4.12 -12.17 -11.38
CA ARG A 137 2.72 -11.80 -11.10
C ARG A 137 2.35 -10.37 -11.50
N LEU A 138 3.29 -9.47 -11.43
CA LEU A 138 3.15 -8.10 -11.94
C LEU A 138 3.45 -7.98 -13.43
N GLU A 139 3.90 -9.07 -14.08
CA GLU A 139 4.24 -9.06 -15.52
C GLU A 139 5.30 -7.98 -15.87
N ILE A 140 6.18 -7.65 -14.90
CA ILE A 140 7.13 -6.52 -15.02
C ILE A 140 8.02 -6.67 -16.25
N ASP A 141 8.61 -7.85 -16.46
CA ASP A 141 9.58 -8.06 -17.54
C ASP A 141 8.90 -7.94 -18.91
N ALA A 142 7.68 -8.47 -19.07
CA ALA A 142 6.91 -8.34 -20.29
C ALA A 142 6.55 -6.88 -20.59
N TYR A 143 6.21 -6.09 -19.57
CA TYR A 143 5.95 -4.65 -19.73
C TYR A 143 7.21 -3.87 -20.08
N LEU A 144 8.33 -4.11 -19.38
CA LEU A 144 9.62 -3.47 -19.69
C LEU A 144 10.10 -3.79 -21.12
N ASP A 145 9.87 -5.03 -21.59
CA ASP A 145 10.20 -5.43 -22.96
C ASP A 145 9.30 -4.75 -24.00
N SER A 146 8.06 -4.44 -23.66
CA SER A 146 7.11 -3.73 -24.53
C SER A 146 7.32 -2.21 -24.53
N CYS A 147 8.11 -1.66 -23.60
CA CYS A 147 8.36 -0.24 -23.51
C CYS A 147 9.19 0.30 -24.67
N LEU A 148 8.93 1.54 -25.05
CA LEU A 148 9.63 2.25 -26.11
C LEU A 148 11.09 2.50 -25.73
N LYS A 149 12.02 1.67 -26.23
CA LYS A 149 13.45 1.69 -25.87
C LYS A 149 14.18 3.00 -26.24
N ASN A 150 13.63 3.78 -27.16
CA ASN A 150 14.24 5.00 -27.71
C ASN A 150 13.32 6.23 -27.62
N ALA A 151 12.30 6.21 -26.77
CA ALA A 151 11.44 7.37 -26.58
C ALA A 151 12.27 8.56 -26.07
N LYS A 152 12.19 9.69 -26.80
CA LYS A 152 12.86 10.92 -26.38
C LYS A 152 12.05 11.56 -25.26
N PRO A 153 12.65 11.81 -24.07
CA PRO A 153 11.93 12.49 -23.02
C PRO A 153 11.64 13.94 -23.40
N GLN A 154 10.46 14.41 -23.05
CA GLN A 154 10.15 15.82 -23.09
C GLN A 154 10.56 16.42 -21.74
N LEU A 155 11.47 17.37 -21.77
CA LEU A 155 11.99 18.04 -20.56
C LEU A 155 11.56 19.50 -20.57
N SER A 156 10.99 19.98 -19.47
CA SER A 156 10.73 21.39 -19.28
C SER A 156 12.04 22.19 -19.12
N LYS A 157 11.96 23.52 -19.23
CA LYS A 157 13.06 24.38 -18.77
C LYS A 157 13.33 24.15 -17.28
N VAL A 158 14.60 24.20 -16.90
CA VAL A 158 15.00 24.11 -15.48
C VAL A 158 14.59 25.42 -14.78
N ARG A 159 13.80 25.29 -13.71
CA ARG A 159 13.46 26.39 -12.81
C ARG A 159 14.40 26.36 -11.62
N LYS A 160 14.95 27.52 -11.26
CA LYS A 160 15.97 27.65 -10.21
C LYS A 160 15.37 28.30 -8.98
N PHE A 161 15.66 27.74 -7.82
CA PHE A 161 15.20 28.19 -6.50
C PHE A 161 16.37 28.30 -5.51
N ASP A 162 16.10 28.69 -4.27
CA ASP A 162 17.11 28.76 -3.23
C ASP A 162 17.69 27.39 -2.87
N GLY A 163 18.86 27.10 -3.41
CA GLY A 163 19.61 25.87 -3.16
C GLY A 163 19.17 24.63 -3.96
N TYR A 164 18.12 24.72 -4.81
CA TYR A 164 17.65 23.60 -5.63
C TYR A 164 17.09 24.06 -7.00
N ASN A 165 16.89 23.10 -7.88
CA ASN A 165 16.27 23.30 -9.19
C ASN A 165 15.12 22.30 -9.35
N VAL A 166 14.12 22.66 -10.19
CA VAL A 166 13.02 21.76 -10.59
C VAL A 166 12.95 21.66 -12.11
N GLN A 167 12.80 20.45 -12.61
CA GLN A 167 12.60 20.17 -14.02
C GLN A 167 11.53 19.08 -14.16
N ASN A 168 10.54 19.31 -15.03
CA ASN A 168 9.55 18.28 -15.32
C ASN A 168 10.04 17.39 -16.45
N ILE A 169 9.64 16.13 -16.41
CA ILE A 169 9.90 15.12 -17.43
C ILE A 169 8.59 14.42 -17.80
N CYS A 170 8.36 14.28 -19.11
CA CYS A 170 7.34 13.40 -19.67
C CYS A 170 8.05 12.36 -20.53
N LEU A 171 7.80 11.11 -20.27
CA LEU A 171 8.39 9.98 -20.98
C LEU A 171 7.28 9.10 -21.56
N GLU A 172 7.25 8.92 -22.86
CA GLU A 172 6.37 7.95 -23.50
C GLU A 172 6.90 6.54 -23.20
N THR A 173 6.13 5.75 -22.46
CA THR A 173 6.52 4.41 -22.01
C THR A 173 6.02 3.32 -22.95
N LEU A 174 4.75 3.42 -23.35
CA LEU A 174 4.12 2.61 -24.39
C LEU A 174 3.49 3.55 -25.43
N PRO A 175 3.15 3.09 -26.62
CA PRO A 175 2.51 3.96 -27.63
C PRO A 175 1.25 4.64 -27.09
N GLY A 176 1.32 5.98 -26.92
CA GLY A 176 0.23 6.80 -26.38
C GLY A 176 0.07 6.76 -24.85
N GLU A 177 0.95 6.11 -24.11
CA GLU A 177 0.98 6.11 -22.65
C GLU A 177 2.22 6.85 -22.13
N TYR A 178 2.00 7.74 -21.17
CA TYR A 178 3.03 8.63 -20.69
C TYR A 178 3.24 8.56 -19.19
N LEU A 179 4.50 8.61 -18.78
CA LEU A 179 4.94 8.82 -17.42
C LEU A 179 5.23 10.31 -17.21
N TYR A 180 4.60 10.90 -16.20
CA TYR A 180 4.71 12.30 -15.85
C TYR A 180 5.43 12.45 -14.52
N ALA A 181 6.54 13.19 -14.49
CA ALA A 181 7.33 13.34 -13.27
C ALA A 181 7.94 14.74 -13.12
N SER A 182 8.38 15.05 -11.91
CA SER A 182 9.17 16.23 -11.57
C SER A 182 10.45 15.83 -10.87
N ILE A 183 11.58 16.34 -11.35
CA ILE A 183 12.91 16.12 -10.83
C ILE A 183 13.33 17.35 -10.04
N TYR A 184 13.55 17.18 -8.74
CA TYR A 184 14.13 18.16 -7.83
C TYR A 184 15.60 17.83 -7.67
N SER A 185 16.50 18.78 -7.96
CA SER A 185 17.94 18.54 -7.93
C SER A 185 18.64 19.62 -7.10
N PRO A 186 19.75 19.33 -6.41
CA PRO A 186 20.58 20.35 -5.78
C PRO A 186 21.06 21.40 -6.79
N ALA A 187 21.17 22.65 -6.38
CA ALA A 187 21.81 23.69 -7.20
C ALA A 187 23.33 23.47 -7.31
N LYS A 188 23.93 22.82 -6.32
CA LYS A 188 25.35 22.45 -6.30
C LYS A 188 25.61 21.31 -7.28
N LYS A 189 26.68 21.44 -8.09
CA LYS A 189 27.16 20.36 -8.96
C LYS A 189 27.87 19.28 -8.16
N GLY A 190 27.81 18.05 -8.64
CA GLY A 190 28.47 16.91 -8.02
C GLY A 190 27.66 15.63 -8.13
N LYS A 191 28.13 14.58 -7.44
CA LYS A 191 27.37 13.36 -7.25
C LYS A 191 26.46 13.46 -6.04
N HIS A 192 25.21 13.09 -6.21
CA HIS A 192 24.14 13.22 -5.24
C HIS A 192 23.42 11.88 -5.01
N ALA A 193 22.86 11.70 -3.83
CA ALA A 193 21.90 10.62 -3.61
C ALA A 193 20.71 10.77 -4.57
N LEU A 194 20.14 9.65 -5.01
CA LEU A 194 18.89 9.60 -5.80
C LEU A 194 17.77 9.01 -4.94
N ILE A 195 16.64 9.71 -4.86
CA ILE A 195 15.46 9.24 -4.12
C ILE A 195 14.27 9.21 -5.07
N ILE A 196 13.74 8.03 -5.35
CA ILE A 196 12.48 7.85 -6.08
C ILE A 196 11.34 8.06 -5.08
N CYS A 197 10.44 8.99 -5.40
CA CYS A 197 9.42 9.49 -4.47
C CYS A 197 8.01 9.27 -5.02
N PRO A 198 7.47 8.04 -5.01
CA PRO A 198 6.10 7.78 -5.42
C PRO A 198 5.11 8.56 -4.54
N ASN A 199 4.04 9.06 -5.16
CA ASN A 199 2.99 9.78 -4.46
C ASN A 199 2.01 8.83 -3.79
N GLY A 200 1.32 9.31 -2.74
CA GLY A 200 0.14 8.65 -2.20
C GLY A 200 -1.09 8.85 -3.10
N HIS A 201 -2.18 8.17 -2.76
CA HIS A 201 -3.47 8.29 -3.45
C HIS A 201 -4.22 9.54 -2.98
N PHE A 202 -3.93 10.69 -3.59
CA PHE A 202 -4.65 11.93 -3.34
C PHE A 202 -4.73 12.78 -4.61
N TYR A 203 -5.79 13.58 -4.69
CA TYR A 203 -6.22 14.25 -5.91
C TYR A 203 -5.13 15.10 -6.58
N GLU A 204 -4.32 15.79 -5.77
CA GLU A 204 -3.31 16.74 -6.26
C GLU A 204 -2.00 16.05 -6.70
N GLY A 205 -1.80 14.78 -6.33
CA GLY A 205 -0.60 14.03 -6.70
C GLY A 205 0.69 14.77 -6.32
N ARG A 206 1.61 14.91 -7.28
CA ARG A 206 2.89 15.60 -7.08
C ARG A 206 2.79 17.12 -6.92
N TYR A 207 1.60 17.73 -7.15
CA TYR A 207 1.38 19.17 -6.95
C TYR A 207 1.12 19.53 -5.49
N ARG A 208 0.79 18.58 -4.66
CA ARG A 208 0.45 18.78 -3.27
C ARG A 208 1.58 19.44 -2.49
N LYS A 209 1.22 20.41 -1.63
CA LYS A 209 2.18 21.25 -0.88
C LYS A 209 3.22 20.44 -0.10
N ASP A 210 2.78 19.44 0.67
CA ASP A 210 3.66 18.62 1.50
C ASP A 210 4.63 17.76 0.68
N GLN A 211 4.21 17.32 -0.53
CA GLN A 211 5.09 16.63 -1.48
C GLN A 211 6.20 17.56 -1.98
N GLN A 212 5.82 18.73 -2.51
CA GLN A 212 6.79 19.71 -2.98
C GLN A 212 7.75 20.12 -1.86
N GLN A 213 7.22 20.38 -0.67
CA GLN A 213 7.96 20.75 0.51
C GLN A 213 9.04 19.71 0.85
N ARG A 214 8.65 18.43 0.90
CA ARG A 214 9.57 17.34 1.18
C ARG A 214 10.66 17.20 0.12
N LEU A 215 10.28 17.16 -1.17
CA LEU A 215 11.24 16.95 -2.25
C LEU A 215 12.21 18.12 -2.39
N ALA A 216 11.73 19.35 -2.31
CA ALA A 216 12.56 20.54 -2.40
C ALA A 216 13.51 20.66 -1.21
N THR A 217 13.07 20.31 0.01
CA THR A 217 13.93 20.29 1.19
C THR A 217 15.03 19.24 1.04
N LEU A 218 14.71 18.01 0.64
CA LEU A 218 15.71 16.96 0.37
C LEU A 218 16.69 17.39 -0.74
N ALA A 219 16.22 18.10 -1.78
CA ALA A 219 17.08 18.60 -2.84
C ALA A 219 18.01 19.71 -2.35
N ARG A 220 17.54 20.64 -1.49
CA ARG A 220 18.40 21.62 -0.82
C ARG A 220 19.47 20.95 0.05
N MET A 221 19.14 19.85 0.69
CA MET A 221 20.05 19.06 1.53
C MET A 221 21.04 18.19 0.72
N GLY A 222 20.89 18.10 -0.59
CA GLY A 222 21.86 17.41 -1.46
C GLY A 222 21.39 16.13 -2.13
N ALA A 223 20.11 15.81 -2.14
CA ALA A 223 19.57 14.66 -2.88
C ALA A 223 18.89 15.06 -4.19
N ILE A 224 18.95 14.22 -5.21
CA ILE A 224 18.06 14.30 -6.37
C ILE A 224 16.80 13.52 -6.03
N CYS A 225 15.62 14.17 -6.07
CA CYS A 225 14.35 13.55 -5.77
C CYS A 225 13.47 13.54 -7.02
N VAL A 226 12.87 12.39 -7.33
CA VAL A 226 11.99 12.23 -8.49
C VAL A 226 10.60 11.80 -8.02
N SER A 227 9.61 12.67 -8.20
CA SER A 227 8.21 12.38 -7.93
C SER A 227 7.45 12.21 -9.23
N TYR A 228 6.56 11.22 -9.31
CA TYR A 228 5.79 10.92 -10.51
C TYR A 228 4.31 10.72 -10.20
N ASP A 229 3.48 10.97 -11.20
CA ASP A 229 2.05 10.74 -11.09
C ASP A 229 1.76 9.24 -11.23
N LEU A 230 0.98 8.72 -10.29
CA LEU A 230 0.55 7.33 -10.33
C LEU A 230 -0.51 7.13 -11.41
N TYR A 231 -0.63 5.92 -11.93
CA TYR A 231 -1.64 5.53 -12.90
C TYR A 231 -3.05 5.98 -12.46
N GLY A 232 -3.71 6.76 -13.29
CA GLY A 232 -5.04 7.31 -13.02
C GLY A 232 -5.07 8.46 -11.99
N TRP A 233 -3.92 9.05 -11.65
CA TRP A 233 -3.77 10.22 -10.79
C TRP A 233 -2.98 11.33 -11.49
N GLY A 234 -3.12 12.57 -11.04
CA GLY A 234 -2.41 13.70 -11.62
C GLY A 234 -2.66 13.85 -13.12
N GLU A 235 -1.59 13.98 -13.92
CA GLU A 235 -1.66 14.09 -15.38
C GLU A 235 -1.98 12.75 -16.06
N SER A 236 -1.64 11.62 -15.44
CA SER A 236 -1.96 10.28 -15.97
C SER A 236 -3.47 10.03 -16.14
N LYS A 237 -4.33 10.88 -15.54
CA LYS A 237 -5.79 10.85 -15.79
C LYS A 237 -6.17 11.18 -17.23
N ARG A 238 -5.30 11.76 -18.00
CA ARG A 238 -5.56 12.10 -19.42
C ARG A 238 -5.76 10.83 -20.24
N GLU A 239 -4.92 9.83 -20.02
CA GLU A 239 -4.99 8.53 -20.68
C GLU A 239 -5.81 7.53 -19.85
N HIS A 240 -5.71 7.61 -18.53
CA HIS A 240 -6.24 6.64 -17.59
C HIS A 240 -7.18 7.30 -16.56
N PRO A 241 -8.45 7.57 -16.91
CA PRO A 241 -9.37 8.26 -15.98
C PRO A 241 -9.76 7.42 -14.76
N ASN A 242 -9.58 6.08 -14.82
CA ASN A 242 -9.90 5.16 -13.75
C ASN A 242 -8.66 4.44 -13.22
N HIS A 243 -8.28 4.73 -11.96
CA HIS A 243 -7.16 4.07 -11.30
C HIS A 243 -7.52 2.70 -10.67
N ARG A 244 -8.81 2.33 -10.60
CA ARG A 244 -9.29 1.13 -9.91
C ARG A 244 -9.23 -0.11 -10.81
N THR A 245 -8.06 -0.39 -11.36
CA THR A 245 -7.79 -1.57 -12.18
C THR A 245 -6.51 -2.25 -11.71
N ASP A 246 -6.39 -3.55 -11.94
CA ASP A 246 -5.17 -4.32 -11.63
C ASP A 246 -3.99 -3.92 -12.54
N ARG A 247 -4.27 -3.39 -13.75
CA ARG A 247 -3.26 -2.80 -14.63
C ARG A 247 -2.54 -1.62 -13.98
N ALA A 248 -3.25 -0.81 -13.18
CA ALA A 248 -2.64 0.31 -12.47
C ALA A 248 -1.49 -0.13 -11.57
N HIS A 249 -1.64 -1.25 -10.88
CA HIS A 249 -0.60 -1.82 -10.01
C HIS A 249 0.70 -2.13 -10.77
N VAL A 250 0.57 -2.72 -11.96
CA VAL A 250 1.72 -3.02 -12.84
C VAL A 250 2.39 -1.74 -13.31
N ILE A 251 1.60 -0.80 -13.88
CA ILE A 251 2.12 0.44 -14.43
C ILE A 251 2.82 1.29 -13.36
N GLN A 252 2.23 1.40 -12.17
CA GLN A 252 2.85 2.17 -11.07
C GLN A 252 4.22 1.62 -10.65
N ALA A 253 4.36 0.30 -10.59
CA ALA A 253 5.63 -0.34 -10.29
C ALA A 253 6.64 -0.14 -11.44
N MET A 254 6.19 -0.34 -12.69
CA MET A 254 7.01 -0.16 -13.87
C MET A 254 7.51 1.29 -14.01
N ASP A 255 6.64 2.29 -13.80
CA ASP A 255 7.00 3.71 -13.89
C ASP A 255 8.14 4.07 -12.91
N GLY A 256 8.07 3.54 -11.69
CA GLY A 256 9.15 3.71 -10.70
C GLY A 256 10.48 3.11 -11.17
N LEU A 257 10.45 1.90 -11.73
CA LEU A 257 11.64 1.24 -12.28
C LEU A 257 12.18 1.95 -13.52
N LEU A 258 11.31 2.37 -14.44
CA LEU A 258 11.70 3.12 -15.65
C LEU A 258 12.35 4.48 -15.30
N LEU A 259 11.82 5.18 -14.28
CA LEU A 259 12.44 6.41 -13.80
C LEU A 259 13.81 6.15 -13.20
N LEU A 260 13.97 5.11 -12.41
CA LEU A 260 15.26 4.72 -11.88
C LEU A 260 16.25 4.44 -13.02
N ASP A 261 15.86 3.65 -14.01
CA ASP A 261 16.68 3.32 -15.19
C ASP A 261 17.04 4.57 -15.98
N TRP A 262 16.04 5.42 -16.24
CA TRP A 262 16.27 6.65 -16.99
C TRP A 262 17.26 7.57 -16.27
N MET A 263 17.10 7.76 -14.95
CA MET A 263 17.96 8.61 -14.13
C MET A 263 19.41 8.08 -14.13
N VAL A 264 19.57 6.80 -13.85
CA VAL A 264 20.90 6.15 -13.81
C VAL A 264 21.59 6.21 -15.17
N LYS A 265 20.86 6.01 -16.27
CA LYS A 265 21.43 6.05 -17.63
C LYS A 265 21.76 7.47 -18.08
N ASN A 266 20.87 8.44 -17.88
CA ASN A 266 20.98 9.76 -18.50
C ASN A 266 21.62 10.81 -17.58
N ARG A 267 21.64 10.58 -16.26
CA ARG A 267 22.22 11.47 -15.26
C ARG A 267 23.32 10.80 -14.41
N ALA A 268 23.97 9.77 -14.93
CA ALA A 268 25.01 8.99 -14.24
C ALA A 268 26.12 9.84 -13.61
N LYS A 269 26.48 10.97 -14.22
CA LYS A 269 27.52 11.90 -13.71
C LYS A 269 27.07 12.64 -12.44
N GLU A 270 25.78 12.72 -12.19
CA GLU A 270 25.17 13.44 -11.09
C GLU A 270 24.71 12.51 -9.97
N ILE A 271 24.64 11.20 -10.20
CA ILE A 271 24.11 10.21 -9.24
C ILE A 271 25.25 9.45 -8.60
N ASP A 272 25.17 9.32 -7.28
CA ASP A 272 25.95 8.40 -6.50
C ASP A 272 25.21 7.07 -6.41
N MET A 273 25.77 6.06 -7.05
CA MET A 273 25.16 4.72 -7.15
C MET A 273 25.07 3.98 -5.81
N GLU A 274 25.88 4.37 -4.83
CA GLU A 274 25.84 3.81 -3.47
C GLU A 274 24.72 4.44 -2.61
N ARG A 275 24.04 5.49 -3.12
CA ARG A 275 23.01 6.24 -2.38
C ARG A 275 21.73 6.37 -3.21
N ILE A 276 21.07 5.24 -3.46
CA ILE A 276 19.78 5.16 -4.17
C ILE A 276 18.68 4.74 -3.19
N ALA A 277 17.61 5.52 -3.09
CA ALA A 277 16.52 5.26 -2.16
C ALA A 277 15.14 5.37 -2.80
N ALA A 278 14.13 4.85 -2.08
CA ALA A 278 12.72 5.16 -2.32
C ALA A 278 12.09 5.71 -1.03
N ASN A 279 11.17 6.69 -1.19
CA ASN A 279 10.44 7.28 -0.08
C ASN A 279 9.08 7.79 -0.52
N GLY A 280 8.01 7.26 0.05
CA GLY A 280 6.64 7.71 -0.19
C GLY A 280 5.72 7.47 1.00
N GLY A 281 4.56 8.10 1.00
CA GLY A 281 3.55 7.95 2.04
C GLY A 281 2.26 7.31 1.51
N SER A 282 1.54 6.56 2.36
CA SER A 282 0.29 5.90 1.99
C SER A 282 0.50 4.96 0.78
N GLY A 283 -0.24 5.11 -0.31
CA GLY A 283 0.00 4.37 -1.56
C GLY A 283 1.42 4.52 -2.09
N GLY A 284 2.06 5.68 -1.92
CA GLY A 284 3.48 5.86 -2.23
C GLY A 284 4.41 5.09 -1.29
N GLY A 285 3.98 4.86 -0.05
CA GLY A 285 4.69 3.99 0.89
C GLY A 285 4.58 2.51 0.51
N SER A 286 3.40 2.07 0.07
CA SER A 286 3.21 0.71 -0.49
C SER A 286 4.09 0.50 -1.72
N LEU A 287 4.17 1.50 -2.62
CA LEU A 287 5.09 1.45 -3.75
C LEU A 287 6.56 1.49 -3.34
N THR A 288 6.91 2.22 -2.28
CA THR A 288 8.27 2.20 -1.72
C THR A 288 8.68 0.78 -1.31
N VAL A 289 7.78 0.06 -0.63
CA VAL A 289 7.98 -1.35 -0.25
C VAL A 289 8.11 -2.23 -1.50
N LEU A 290 7.18 -2.11 -2.45
CA LEU A 290 7.16 -2.95 -3.64
C LEU A 290 8.39 -2.73 -4.53
N LEU A 291 8.76 -1.48 -4.81
CA LEU A 291 9.94 -1.15 -5.62
C LEU A 291 11.22 -1.70 -5.00
N SER A 292 11.38 -1.60 -3.68
CA SER A 292 12.55 -2.14 -2.98
C SER A 292 12.63 -3.66 -3.01
N ALA A 293 11.49 -4.35 -3.04
CA ALA A 293 11.44 -5.80 -3.21
C ALA A 293 11.78 -6.26 -4.64
N LEU A 294 11.43 -5.42 -5.65
CA LEU A 294 11.65 -5.71 -7.07
C LEU A 294 13.06 -5.41 -7.57
N ASP A 295 13.76 -4.45 -6.94
CA ASP A 295 15.05 -3.93 -7.45
C ASP A 295 16.09 -3.76 -6.34
N GLU A 296 17.20 -4.45 -6.47
CA GLU A 296 18.30 -4.47 -5.48
C GLU A 296 19.18 -3.22 -5.48
N ARG A 297 19.02 -2.33 -6.47
CA ARG A 297 19.76 -1.05 -6.52
C ARG A 297 19.37 -0.09 -5.40
N PHE A 298 18.22 -0.25 -4.78
CA PHE A 298 17.87 0.53 -3.61
C PHE A 298 18.80 0.18 -2.44
N THR A 299 19.48 1.20 -1.90
CA THR A 299 20.41 1.06 -0.78
C THR A 299 19.82 1.54 0.55
N ALA A 300 18.72 2.28 0.53
CA ALA A 300 17.94 2.66 1.71
C ALA A 300 16.48 2.93 1.31
N VAL A 301 15.52 2.73 2.20
CA VAL A 301 14.10 3.07 1.95
C VAL A 301 13.40 3.59 3.19
N ALA A 302 12.38 4.44 2.96
CA ALA A 302 11.60 5.02 4.04
C ALA A 302 10.09 5.04 3.69
N PRO A 303 9.35 3.93 3.86
CA PRO A 303 7.90 3.92 3.74
C PRO A 303 7.25 4.64 4.91
N VAL A 304 6.26 5.51 4.61
CA VAL A 304 5.57 6.34 5.60
C VAL A 304 4.08 6.00 5.59
N VAL A 305 3.50 5.72 6.75
CA VAL A 305 2.07 5.43 6.99
C VAL A 305 1.47 4.45 5.99
N SER A 306 2.14 3.33 5.78
CA SER A 306 1.72 2.32 4.79
C SER A 306 1.93 0.88 5.26
N LEU A 307 2.94 0.61 6.08
CA LEU A 307 3.33 -0.75 6.44
C LEU A 307 2.35 -1.37 7.43
N ALA A 308 1.78 -2.51 7.06
CA ALA A 308 1.00 -3.35 7.96
C ALA A 308 0.94 -4.79 7.44
N SER A 309 0.85 -5.76 8.34
CA SER A 309 0.72 -7.19 7.99
C SER A 309 -0.72 -7.59 7.67
N HIS A 310 -1.68 -6.77 8.07
CA HIS A 310 -3.12 -7.00 7.91
C HIS A 310 -3.78 -6.09 6.86
N PHE A 311 -3.00 -5.31 6.12
CA PHE A 311 -3.51 -4.39 5.09
C PHE A 311 -2.60 -4.41 3.86
N ASP A 312 -3.13 -4.89 2.74
CA ASP A 312 -2.36 -5.08 1.50
C ASP A 312 -2.45 -3.87 0.55
N GLY A 313 -3.41 -2.98 0.77
CA GLY A 313 -3.63 -1.76 -0.02
C GLY A 313 -5.10 -1.34 -0.06
N GLY A 314 -5.36 -0.06 -0.28
CA GLY A 314 -6.70 0.55 -0.19
C GLY A 314 -7.56 0.41 -1.44
N CYS A 315 -6.97 0.02 -2.58
CA CYS A 315 -7.70 -0.13 -3.84
C CYS A 315 -6.99 -1.12 -4.79
N PRO A 316 -7.66 -1.56 -5.87
CA PRO A 316 -7.04 -2.47 -6.85
C PRO A 316 -5.71 -1.99 -7.43
N CYS A 317 -5.47 -0.68 -7.44
CA CYS A 317 -4.19 -0.12 -7.89
C CYS A 317 -3.00 -0.37 -6.94
N GLU A 318 -3.25 -0.95 -5.76
CA GLU A 318 -2.22 -1.38 -4.80
C GLU A 318 -2.30 -2.89 -4.53
N SER A 319 -3.51 -3.47 -4.62
CA SER A 319 -3.79 -4.86 -4.22
C SER A 319 -4.51 -5.68 -5.30
N GLY A 320 -4.69 -5.13 -6.50
CA GLY A 320 -5.46 -5.77 -7.58
C GLY A 320 -4.80 -6.99 -8.21
N LYS A 321 -3.48 -7.07 -8.22
CA LYS A 321 -2.72 -8.27 -8.59
C LYS A 321 -2.44 -9.13 -7.35
N PRO A 322 -2.51 -10.45 -7.45
CA PRO A 322 -2.37 -11.34 -6.29
C PRO A 322 -0.90 -11.52 -5.87
N ILE A 323 -0.14 -10.42 -5.73
CA ILE A 323 1.28 -10.45 -5.37
C ILE A 323 1.52 -11.03 -3.98
N HIS A 324 0.57 -10.84 -3.05
CA HIS A 324 0.65 -11.38 -1.69
C HIS A 324 0.44 -12.91 -1.63
N LEU A 325 0.13 -13.56 -2.77
CA LEU A 325 0.16 -15.02 -2.90
C LEU A 325 1.54 -15.55 -3.38
N SER A 326 2.51 -14.67 -3.66
CA SER A 326 3.86 -15.06 -4.09
C SER A 326 4.55 -15.93 -3.04
N ALA A 327 5.32 -16.90 -3.49
CA ALA A 327 6.05 -17.85 -2.67
C ALA A 327 5.16 -18.59 -1.64
N GLY A 328 3.91 -18.87 -2.03
CA GLY A 328 2.91 -19.52 -1.19
C GLY A 328 2.26 -18.62 -0.14
N GLY A 329 2.48 -17.32 -0.21
CA GLY A 329 1.90 -16.29 0.65
C GLY A 329 2.96 -15.36 1.24
N THR A 330 2.68 -14.05 1.25
CA THR A 330 3.54 -12.99 1.79
C THR A 330 2.69 -11.81 2.27
N CYS A 331 3.33 -10.79 2.86
CA CYS A 331 2.71 -9.53 3.26
C CYS A 331 3.70 -8.37 3.13
N ASN A 332 3.22 -7.13 3.19
CA ASN A 332 4.06 -5.95 3.03
C ASN A 332 5.28 -5.90 3.98
N PRO A 333 5.20 -6.30 5.27
CA PRO A 333 6.38 -6.40 6.13
C PRO A 333 7.44 -7.39 5.63
N GLU A 334 7.06 -8.56 5.08
CA GLU A 334 8.02 -9.50 4.51
C GLU A 334 8.66 -8.93 3.24
N LEU A 335 7.88 -8.24 2.40
CA LEU A 335 8.42 -7.58 1.20
C LEU A 335 9.42 -6.48 1.57
N LEU A 336 9.13 -5.67 2.61
CA LEU A 336 10.08 -4.67 3.10
C LEU A 336 11.34 -5.30 3.69
N ALA A 337 11.19 -6.45 4.36
CA ALA A 337 12.30 -7.17 4.97
C ALA A 337 13.35 -7.65 3.95
N MET A 338 12.99 -7.76 2.66
CA MET A 338 13.94 -8.06 1.57
C MET A 338 15.05 -6.99 1.43
N MET A 339 14.90 -5.83 2.08
CA MET A 339 15.95 -4.81 2.18
C MET A 339 17.09 -5.19 3.13
N ALA A 340 16.89 -6.15 4.06
CA ALA A 340 17.93 -6.52 5.02
C ALA A 340 19.24 -6.94 4.32
N PRO A 341 20.40 -6.49 4.81
CA PRO A 341 20.67 -5.70 6.02
C PRO A 341 20.72 -4.18 5.81
N LYS A 342 20.24 -3.65 4.67
CA LYS A 342 20.33 -2.24 4.29
C LYS A 342 19.50 -1.35 5.22
N PRO A 343 19.80 -0.03 5.33
CA PRO A 343 19.04 0.89 6.15
C PRO A 343 17.58 1.03 5.73
N VAL A 344 16.66 0.92 6.69
CA VAL A 344 15.22 1.12 6.51
C VAL A 344 14.65 1.97 7.65
N LEU A 345 13.81 2.93 7.31
CA LEU A 345 12.97 3.66 8.26
C LEU A 345 11.50 3.37 7.98
N VAL A 346 10.79 2.83 8.95
CA VAL A 346 9.32 2.77 8.94
C VAL A 346 8.77 3.94 9.76
N VAL A 347 7.97 4.80 9.14
CA VAL A 347 7.22 5.84 9.87
C VAL A 347 5.77 5.40 9.98
N SER A 348 5.26 5.33 11.21
CA SER A 348 3.90 4.87 11.54
C SER A 348 3.18 5.87 12.44
N ASP A 349 1.87 5.79 12.51
CA ASP A 349 1.07 6.62 13.42
C ASP A 349 -0.05 5.84 14.11
N GLY A 350 -0.65 6.46 15.14
CA GLY A 350 -1.73 5.84 15.91
C GLY A 350 -3.11 6.01 15.29
N GLY A 351 -3.25 6.80 14.23
CA GLY A 351 -4.55 7.16 13.64
C GLY A 351 -4.94 6.35 12.40
N ASP A 352 -4.12 5.37 11.99
CA ASP A 352 -4.39 4.52 10.83
C ASP A 352 -4.01 3.04 11.08
N TRP A 353 -3.96 2.25 10.02
CA TRP A 353 -3.61 0.81 10.08
C TRP A 353 -2.15 0.55 10.48
N THR A 354 -1.29 1.56 10.51
CA THR A 354 0.10 1.42 10.95
C THR A 354 0.27 1.53 12.47
N ALA A 355 -0.82 1.67 13.21
CA ALA A 355 -0.80 1.72 14.67
C ALA A 355 -0.21 0.44 15.31
N SER A 356 -0.30 -0.70 14.62
CA SER A 356 0.27 -1.99 15.07
C SER A 356 1.79 -2.10 14.92
N VAL A 357 2.41 -1.24 14.11
CA VAL A 357 3.82 -1.38 13.72
C VAL A 357 4.77 -1.56 14.88
N PRO A 358 4.72 -0.77 15.97
CA PRO A 358 5.69 -0.90 17.06
C PRO A 358 5.67 -2.26 17.77
N GLN A 359 4.47 -2.88 17.86
CA GLN A 359 4.27 -4.11 18.61
C GLN A 359 4.30 -5.37 17.74
N LEU A 360 4.03 -5.25 16.44
CA LEU A 360 3.83 -6.38 15.57
C LEU A 360 4.82 -6.43 14.41
N GLU A 361 4.79 -5.45 13.51
CA GLU A 361 5.58 -5.48 12.28
C GLU A 361 7.06 -5.16 12.54
N PHE A 362 7.36 -4.23 13.43
CA PHE A 362 8.74 -3.82 13.70
C PHE A 362 9.57 -4.92 14.39
N PRO A 363 9.10 -5.63 15.41
CA PRO A 363 9.82 -6.79 15.97
C PRO A 363 10.10 -7.89 14.94
N TYR A 364 9.17 -8.13 14.00
CA TYR A 364 9.37 -9.06 12.90
C TYR A 364 10.52 -8.61 11.98
N LEU A 365 10.57 -7.31 11.62
CA LEU A 365 11.67 -6.76 10.83
C LEU A 365 12.99 -6.89 11.58
N GLN A 366 13.05 -6.50 12.86
CA GLN A 366 14.25 -6.59 13.68
C GLN A 366 14.82 -8.01 13.72
N ARG A 367 13.95 -9.03 13.84
CA ARG A 367 14.38 -10.43 13.77
C ARG A 367 15.13 -10.75 12.49
N ILE A 368 14.68 -10.27 11.34
CA ILE A 368 15.32 -10.54 10.04
C ILE A 368 16.65 -9.79 9.93
N TRP A 369 16.70 -8.52 10.34
CA TRP A 369 17.98 -7.80 10.43
C TRP A 369 18.97 -8.46 11.40
N GLY A 370 18.44 -9.14 12.44
CA GLY A 370 19.23 -9.94 13.38
C GLY A 370 19.97 -11.10 12.72
N PHE A 371 19.46 -11.68 11.62
CA PHE A 371 20.20 -12.69 10.84
C PHE A 371 21.53 -12.17 10.27
N TYR A 372 21.66 -10.85 10.15
CA TYR A 372 22.83 -10.16 9.62
C TYR A 372 23.63 -9.43 10.73
N GLY A 373 23.18 -9.46 11.99
CA GLY A 373 23.74 -8.65 13.08
C GLY A 373 23.64 -7.15 12.83
N SER A 374 22.54 -6.71 12.21
CA SER A 374 22.37 -5.34 11.70
C SER A 374 21.04 -4.72 12.15
N GLU A 375 20.52 -5.10 13.31
CA GLU A 375 19.23 -4.66 13.84
C GLU A 375 19.09 -3.14 13.94
N SER A 376 20.19 -2.43 14.14
CA SER A 376 20.22 -0.96 14.18
C SER A 376 19.94 -0.29 12.84
N ASN A 377 20.03 -1.04 11.73
CA ASN A 377 19.75 -0.53 10.39
C ASN A 377 18.25 -0.46 10.09
N VAL A 378 17.41 -1.20 10.79
CA VAL A 378 15.95 -1.04 10.69
C VAL A 378 15.45 -0.20 11.86
N ARG A 379 14.69 0.85 11.54
CA ARG A 379 14.21 1.85 12.50
C ARG A 379 12.71 2.04 12.35
N ASN A 380 12.04 2.31 13.48
CA ASN A 380 10.64 2.76 13.49
C ASN A 380 10.54 4.10 14.22
N VAL A 381 9.89 5.07 13.59
CA VAL A 381 9.41 6.29 14.22
C VAL A 381 7.89 6.21 14.27
N HIS A 382 7.33 6.01 15.45
CA HIS A 382 5.90 5.93 15.70
C HIS A 382 5.37 7.23 16.30
N LEU A 383 4.30 7.76 15.73
CA LEU A 383 3.65 9.01 16.14
C LEU A 383 2.22 8.72 16.63
N PRO A 384 2.04 8.31 17.89
CA PRO A 384 0.79 7.69 18.38
C PRO A 384 -0.40 8.64 18.39
N ASN A 385 -0.18 9.95 18.40
CA ASN A 385 -1.22 10.97 18.45
C ASN A 385 -1.49 11.62 17.08
N GLU A 386 -0.83 11.16 16.02
CA GLU A 386 -1.00 11.68 14.67
C GLU A 386 -1.97 10.83 13.85
N ARG A 387 -2.41 11.38 12.73
CA ARG A 387 -3.35 10.76 11.78
C ARG A 387 -2.65 10.46 10.48
N HIS A 388 -3.37 9.74 9.61
CA HIS A 388 -2.94 9.39 8.27
C HIS A 388 -2.69 10.63 7.39
N ASP A 389 -1.46 11.09 7.38
CA ASP A 389 -0.95 12.18 6.53
C ASP A 389 0.58 12.05 6.33
N PHE A 390 1.18 12.98 5.59
CA PHE A 390 2.62 13.14 5.54
C PHE A 390 3.02 14.49 6.19
N GLY A 391 2.56 14.66 7.44
CA GLY A 391 2.74 15.86 8.25
C GLY A 391 4.20 16.18 8.58
N LYS A 392 4.40 17.31 9.25
CA LYS A 392 5.73 17.86 9.55
C LYS A 392 6.64 16.88 10.31
N ASN A 393 6.11 16.21 11.35
CA ASN A 393 6.92 15.29 12.16
C ASN A 393 7.34 14.03 11.36
N LYS A 394 6.47 13.53 10.49
CA LYS A 394 6.79 12.42 9.59
C LYS A 394 7.87 12.82 8.58
N ARG A 395 7.77 14.04 8.00
CA ARG A 395 8.83 14.57 7.11
C ARG A 395 10.14 14.75 7.85
N GLN A 396 10.10 15.26 9.08
CA GLN A 396 11.31 15.42 9.92
C GLN A 396 12.00 14.07 10.19
N ALA A 397 11.23 13.02 10.46
CA ALA A 397 11.78 11.67 10.63
C ALA A 397 12.51 11.19 9.36
N VAL A 398 11.91 11.43 8.19
CA VAL A 398 12.52 11.10 6.88
C VAL A 398 13.79 11.91 6.63
N TYR A 399 13.79 13.22 6.92
CA TYR A 399 14.99 14.06 6.78
C TYR A 399 16.12 13.59 7.65
N ASN A 400 15.86 13.33 8.93
CA ASN A 400 16.85 12.84 9.88
C ASN A 400 17.43 11.48 9.43
N PHE A 401 16.59 10.59 8.91
CA PHE A 401 17.04 9.32 8.38
C PHE A 401 18.03 9.49 7.21
N PHE A 402 17.70 10.35 6.22
CA PHE A 402 18.60 10.55 5.09
C PHE A 402 19.82 11.41 5.42
N ILE A 403 19.75 12.29 6.42
CA ILE A 403 20.96 12.94 6.97
C ILE A 403 21.93 11.87 7.49
N ASP A 404 21.42 10.93 8.25
CA ASP A 404 22.24 9.89 8.88
C ASP A 404 22.81 8.91 7.84
N VAL A 405 21.94 8.30 7.01
CA VAL A 405 22.37 7.21 6.12
C VAL A 405 22.99 7.67 4.79
N PHE A 406 22.64 8.85 4.31
CA PHE A 406 23.18 9.42 3.06
C PHE A 406 24.06 10.65 3.25
N HIS A 407 24.29 11.05 4.49
CA HIS A 407 25.09 12.21 4.85
C HIS A 407 24.62 13.49 4.14
N LEU A 408 23.30 13.70 4.09
CA LEU A 408 22.74 14.92 3.56
C LEU A 408 23.08 16.12 4.46
N ASP A 409 23.18 17.30 3.87
CA ASP A 409 23.56 18.53 4.59
C ASP A 409 22.45 19.02 5.53
N ALA A 410 22.55 18.67 6.81
CA ALA A 410 21.61 19.09 7.85
C ALA A 410 21.47 20.61 7.98
N SER A 411 22.51 21.40 7.64
CA SER A 411 22.47 22.87 7.69
C SER A 411 21.49 23.48 6.67
N LYS A 412 21.03 22.69 5.70
CA LYS A 412 20.09 23.09 4.66
C LYS A 412 18.65 22.62 4.94
N LEU A 413 18.41 21.96 6.06
CA LEU A 413 17.09 21.55 6.51
C LEU A 413 16.26 22.75 6.96
N ASP A 414 15.50 23.31 6.06
CA ASP A 414 14.61 24.43 6.30
C ASP A 414 13.45 24.42 5.28
N GLU A 415 12.27 24.00 5.72
CA GLU A 415 11.07 23.93 4.89
C GLU A 415 10.50 25.31 4.52
N GLU A 416 10.82 26.37 5.28
CA GLU A 416 10.32 27.72 5.02
C GLU A 416 11.04 28.38 3.82
N LYS A 417 12.21 27.88 3.44
CA LYS A 417 12.97 28.33 2.25
C LYS A 417 12.54 27.64 0.96
N VAL A 418 11.50 26.83 1.01
CA VAL A 418 10.98 26.12 -0.16
C VAL A 418 9.90 26.93 -0.85
N THR A 419 9.99 27.08 -2.15
CA THR A 419 8.94 27.67 -2.98
C THR A 419 7.94 26.59 -3.39
N ILE A 420 6.66 26.78 -3.06
CA ILE A 420 5.57 25.93 -3.54
C ILE A 420 5.09 26.47 -4.87
N GLU A 421 5.29 25.70 -5.93
CA GLU A 421 4.86 26.05 -7.27
C GLU A 421 3.37 25.75 -7.49
N PRO A 422 2.66 26.57 -8.30
CA PRO A 422 1.30 26.20 -8.74
C PRO A 422 1.35 24.97 -9.63
N ALA A 423 0.24 24.20 -9.66
CA ALA A 423 0.12 22.98 -10.46
C ALA A 423 0.49 23.18 -11.94
N SER A 424 0.13 24.35 -12.51
CA SER A 424 0.46 24.71 -13.91
C SER A 424 1.97 24.74 -14.21
N SER A 425 2.81 25.03 -13.23
CA SER A 425 4.28 24.98 -13.40
C SER A 425 4.85 23.57 -13.37
N LEU A 426 4.15 22.65 -12.71
CA LEU A 426 4.56 21.24 -12.56
C LEU A 426 3.95 20.31 -13.62
N GLN A 427 2.96 20.79 -14.38
CA GLN A 427 2.42 20.03 -15.49
C GLN A 427 3.48 19.82 -16.57
N THR A 428 3.54 18.61 -17.06
CA THR A 428 4.29 18.23 -18.26
C THR A 428 3.29 18.14 -19.39
N ILE A 429 3.19 19.15 -20.22
CA ILE A 429 2.29 19.10 -21.38
C ILE A 429 2.98 18.22 -22.43
N PRO A 430 2.44 17.06 -22.81
CA PRO A 430 2.86 16.46 -24.06
C PRO A 430 2.62 17.52 -25.13
N MET A 431 3.67 17.89 -25.86
CA MET A 431 3.46 18.79 -26.99
C MET A 431 2.44 18.11 -27.89
N THR A 432 1.23 18.65 -27.96
CA THR A 432 0.30 18.31 -29.03
C THR A 432 1.07 18.47 -30.32
N LYS A 433 1.22 17.39 -31.06
CA LYS A 433 1.67 17.48 -32.46
C LYS A 433 0.63 18.37 -33.15
N GLU A 434 0.98 19.62 -33.41
CA GLU A 434 0.29 20.41 -34.43
C GLU A 434 0.34 19.69 -35.76
#